data_14434d7d3eb0fdadc8711dcbc372856e
#
_entry.id   14434d7d3eb0fdadc8711dcbc372856e
#
_cell.length_a   1.000
_cell.length_b   1.000
_cell.length_c   1.000
_cell.angle_alpha   90.00
_cell.angle_beta   90.00
_cell.angle_gamma   90.00
#
_symmetry.space_group_name_H-M   'P 1'
#
loop_
_entity.id
_entity.type
_entity.pdbx_description
1 polymer ?
#
loop_
_entity_poly.entity_id
_entity_poly.type
_entity_poly.pdbx_seq_one_letter_code
_entity_poly.pdbx_strand_id
1 'polypeptide(L)'
;MREQAPQVLQTALTQRWGAEEVLRSLLQAEITARDEANRRIRLKQGGFPVLKTLEAFKVAESSIPRPTFEYIASLEWVRAKENLLLIGPAGTGKSHTLVGCGVRAVERGMKVRYLVAADLIETLYRGLADNTVGKVISQLLRNELILVDELGFAPLDDTGCQLLFRFVAAAYERRSLGIASHWPFEEWGHFLPVQTTAVSLLDRLLHHAVVVVTSGDSWRMKEARARGPRRDV
;
A
#
# COMPACT_ATOMS: atom_id res chain seq x y z
N MET A 1 18.61 -22.21 9.24
CA MET A 1 19.36 -23.09 10.21
C MET A 1 20.44 -23.94 9.54
N ARG A 2 20.20 -24.78 8.51
CA ARG A 2 21.22 -25.68 7.92
C ARG A 2 22.47 -24.94 7.42
N GLU A 3 22.34 -23.77 6.79
CA GLU A 3 23.46 -23.00 6.22
C GLU A 3 24.30 -22.25 7.28
N GLN A 4 23.67 -21.82 8.37
CA GLN A 4 24.32 -21.01 9.41
C GLN A 4 24.83 -21.82 10.59
N ALA A 5 24.31 -23.03 10.80
CA ALA A 5 24.70 -23.88 11.93
C ALA A 5 26.21 -24.18 11.99
N PRO A 6 26.90 -24.51 10.86
CA PRO A 6 28.34 -24.75 10.91
C PRO A 6 29.13 -23.53 11.39
N GLN A 7 28.73 -22.33 10.95
CA GLN A 7 29.41 -21.09 11.31
C GLN A 7 29.19 -20.72 12.78
N VAL A 8 27.96 -20.89 13.29
CA VAL A 8 27.64 -20.67 14.70
C VAL A 8 28.40 -21.64 15.59
N LEU A 9 28.48 -22.94 15.22
CA LEU A 9 29.21 -23.95 15.99
C LEU A 9 30.72 -23.67 15.99
N GLN A 10 31.31 -23.26 14.87
CA GLN A 10 32.72 -22.90 14.80
C GLN A 10 33.03 -21.67 15.67
N THR A 11 32.18 -20.66 15.68
CA THR A 11 32.30 -19.50 16.57
C THR A 11 32.17 -19.89 18.03
N ALA A 12 31.22 -20.76 18.35
CA ALA A 12 31.01 -21.25 19.69
C ALA A 12 32.23 -22.01 20.26
N LEU A 13 32.88 -22.84 19.42
CA LEU A 13 34.10 -23.54 19.80
C LEU A 13 35.25 -22.53 20.04
N THR A 14 35.42 -21.56 19.19
CA THR A 14 36.50 -20.56 19.29
C THR A 14 36.30 -19.64 20.49
N GLN A 15 35.06 -19.26 20.81
CA GLN A 15 34.72 -18.32 21.88
C GLN A 15 34.30 -19.05 23.19
N ARG A 16 34.32 -20.38 23.21
CA ARG A 16 33.94 -21.23 24.36
C ARG A 16 32.52 -20.95 24.89
N TRP A 17 31.55 -20.83 23.96
CA TRP A 17 30.17 -20.58 24.31
C TRP A 17 29.57 -21.76 25.12
N GLY A 18 28.69 -21.43 26.07
CA GLY A 18 27.86 -22.42 26.74
C GLY A 18 26.75 -22.95 25.82
N ALA A 19 26.19 -24.10 26.16
CA ALA A 19 25.11 -24.73 25.41
C ALA A 19 23.89 -23.80 25.19
N GLU A 20 23.54 -22.99 26.18
CA GLU A 20 22.45 -22.03 26.10
C GLU A 20 22.73 -20.95 25.04
N GLU A 21 23.94 -20.44 24.99
CA GLU A 21 24.35 -19.40 24.06
C GLU A 21 24.36 -19.91 22.61
N VAL A 22 24.83 -21.14 22.40
CA VAL A 22 24.76 -21.84 21.12
C VAL A 22 23.31 -21.98 20.64
N LEU A 23 22.44 -22.49 21.54
CA LEU A 23 21.03 -22.67 21.22
C LEU A 23 20.34 -21.33 20.90
N ARG A 24 20.57 -20.30 21.70
CA ARG A 24 20.05 -18.95 21.49
C ARG A 24 20.48 -18.41 20.12
N SER A 25 21.75 -18.53 19.77
CA SER A 25 22.27 -18.03 18.49
C SER A 25 21.69 -18.79 17.30
N LEU A 26 21.52 -20.11 17.40
CA LEU A 26 20.90 -20.92 16.35
C LEU A 26 19.42 -20.58 16.18
N LEU A 27 18.67 -20.41 17.26
CA LEU A 27 17.27 -20.01 17.21
C LEU A 27 17.11 -18.60 16.63
N GLN A 28 17.95 -17.66 17.04
CA GLN A 28 17.93 -16.29 16.51
C GLN A 28 18.23 -16.29 15.00
N ALA A 29 19.21 -17.05 14.56
CA ALA A 29 19.54 -17.19 13.13
C ALA A 29 18.37 -17.77 12.32
N GLU A 30 17.66 -18.77 12.86
CA GLU A 30 16.48 -19.34 12.20
C GLU A 30 15.32 -18.36 12.15
N ILE A 31 15.04 -17.63 13.24
CA ILE A 31 13.98 -16.60 13.29
C ILE A 31 14.27 -15.55 12.23
N THR A 32 15.48 -14.99 12.18
CA THR A 32 15.87 -13.99 11.19
C THR A 32 15.70 -14.48 9.75
N ALA A 33 16.16 -15.72 9.48
CA ALA A 33 16.02 -16.31 8.14
C ALA A 33 14.55 -16.52 7.74
N ARG A 34 13.68 -16.93 8.66
CA ARG A 34 12.24 -17.07 8.43
C ARG A 34 11.57 -15.71 8.21
N ASP A 35 11.93 -14.70 8.98
CA ASP A 35 11.36 -13.36 8.85
C ASP A 35 11.74 -12.74 7.50
N GLU A 36 12.99 -12.89 7.06
CA GLU A 36 13.42 -12.45 5.73
C GLU A 36 12.69 -13.19 4.60
N ALA A 37 12.54 -14.51 4.72
CA ALA A 37 11.81 -15.30 3.73
C ALA A 37 10.33 -14.88 3.67
N ASN A 38 9.68 -14.72 4.82
CA ASN A 38 8.31 -14.25 4.93
C ASN A 38 8.14 -12.84 4.36
N ARG A 39 9.08 -11.91 4.65
CA ARG A 39 9.09 -10.56 4.10
C ARG A 39 9.15 -10.59 2.57
N ARG A 40 10.04 -11.40 2.01
CA ARG A 40 10.18 -11.56 0.55
C ARG A 40 8.89 -12.07 -0.10
N ILE A 41 8.28 -13.08 0.51
CA ILE A 41 7.00 -13.64 0.05
C ILE A 41 5.89 -12.58 0.10
N ARG A 42 5.76 -11.85 1.20
CA ARG A 42 4.76 -10.79 1.37
C ARG A 42 4.95 -9.64 0.40
N LEU A 43 6.19 -9.20 0.15
CA LEU A 43 6.48 -8.17 -0.86
C LEU A 43 6.03 -8.63 -2.26
N LYS A 44 6.32 -9.88 -2.62
CA LYS A 44 5.86 -10.45 -3.91
C LYS A 44 4.34 -10.53 -3.99
N GLN A 45 3.68 -10.97 -2.91
CA GLN A 45 2.22 -11.09 -2.84
C GLN A 45 1.54 -9.70 -2.80
N GLY A 46 2.23 -8.69 -2.31
CA GLY A 46 1.75 -7.31 -2.26
C GLY A 46 1.43 -6.73 -3.63
N GLY A 47 2.08 -7.17 -4.70
CA GLY A 47 1.79 -6.74 -6.07
C GLY A 47 2.27 -5.32 -6.37
N PHE A 48 3.31 -4.84 -5.71
CA PHE A 48 3.84 -3.49 -5.94
C PHE A 48 4.48 -3.37 -7.33
N PRO A 49 4.17 -2.31 -8.12
CA PRO A 49 4.73 -2.12 -9.45
C PRO A 49 6.24 -1.83 -9.41
N VAL A 50 6.66 -1.04 -8.44
CA VAL A 50 8.06 -0.70 -8.14
C VAL A 50 8.17 -0.53 -6.64
N LEU A 51 9.18 -1.11 -6.03
CA LEU A 51 9.42 -0.90 -4.60
C LEU A 51 9.94 0.53 -4.36
N LYS A 52 9.20 1.28 -3.56
CA LYS A 52 9.55 2.61 -3.06
C LYS A 52 9.45 2.60 -1.56
N THR A 53 10.36 3.32 -0.90
CA THR A 53 10.35 3.44 0.55
C THR A 53 9.97 4.85 0.98
N LEU A 54 9.48 4.99 2.21
CA LEU A 54 9.15 6.30 2.75
C LEU A 54 10.41 7.13 3.05
N GLU A 55 11.55 6.46 3.31
CA GLU A 55 12.85 7.10 3.52
C GLU A 55 13.36 7.78 2.25
N ALA A 56 13.06 7.20 1.08
CA ALA A 56 13.43 7.79 -0.21
C ALA A 56 12.51 8.96 -0.62
N PHE A 57 11.42 9.18 0.11
CA PHE A 57 10.49 10.27 -0.19
C PHE A 57 11.01 11.59 0.37
N LYS A 58 11.14 12.59 -0.50
CA LYS A 58 11.65 13.91 -0.13
C LYS A 58 10.53 14.80 0.43
N VAL A 59 10.22 14.64 1.69
CA VAL A 59 9.12 15.38 2.37
C VAL A 59 9.26 16.88 2.22
N ALA A 60 10.48 17.42 2.35
CA ALA A 60 10.76 18.86 2.25
C ALA A 60 10.43 19.45 0.86
N GLU A 61 10.38 18.63 -0.17
CA GLU A 61 10.08 19.01 -1.56
C GLU A 61 8.62 18.67 -1.95
N SER A 62 7.83 18.20 -0.99
CA SER A 62 6.42 17.83 -1.17
C SER A 62 5.49 18.83 -0.48
N SER A 63 4.22 18.80 -0.85
CA SER A 63 3.17 19.56 -0.15
C SER A 63 2.63 18.85 1.10
N ILE A 64 3.13 17.67 1.43
CA ILE A 64 2.66 16.90 2.59
C ILE A 64 3.32 17.48 3.85
N PRO A 65 2.56 18.00 4.83
CA PRO A 65 3.13 18.48 6.06
C PRO A 65 3.91 17.39 6.80
N ARG A 66 5.07 17.74 7.35
CA ARG A 66 5.94 16.77 8.01
C ARG A 66 5.25 15.97 9.13
N PRO A 67 4.46 16.58 10.04
CA PRO A 67 3.73 15.81 11.05
C PRO A 67 2.75 14.81 10.46
N THR A 68 2.04 15.19 9.37
CA THR A 68 1.14 14.29 8.65
C THR A 68 1.90 13.13 8.03
N PHE A 69 3.04 13.40 7.40
CA PHE A 69 3.89 12.36 6.84
C PHE A 69 4.42 11.39 7.92
N GLU A 70 4.84 11.90 9.06
CA GLU A 70 5.29 11.10 10.21
C GLU A 70 4.17 10.20 10.74
N TYR A 71 2.94 10.72 10.85
CA TYR A 71 1.77 9.92 11.20
C TYR A 71 1.48 8.82 10.17
N ILE A 72 1.49 9.16 8.88
CA ILE A 72 1.33 8.17 7.80
C ILE A 72 2.42 7.09 7.91
N ALA A 73 3.67 7.49 8.13
CA ALA A 73 4.81 6.60 8.23
C ALA A 73 4.80 5.72 9.49
N SER A 74 4.12 6.16 10.54
CA SER A 74 3.94 5.37 11.78
C SER A 74 3.07 4.12 11.56
N LEU A 75 2.20 4.13 10.55
CA LEU A 75 1.17 3.10 10.29
C LEU A 75 0.19 2.88 11.45
N GLU A 76 0.08 3.84 12.38
CA GLU A 76 -0.91 3.78 13.46
C GLU A 76 -2.34 3.80 12.92
N TRP A 77 -2.57 4.56 11.84
CA TRP A 77 -3.83 4.58 11.11
C TRP A 77 -4.26 3.18 10.60
N VAL A 78 -3.29 2.32 10.22
CA VAL A 78 -3.62 0.93 9.81
C VAL A 78 -4.08 0.11 11.01
N ARG A 79 -3.44 0.29 12.18
CA ARG A 79 -3.84 -0.39 13.41
C ARG A 79 -5.19 0.09 13.91
N ALA A 80 -5.47 1.38 13.75
CA ALA A 80 -6.75 2.00 14.07
C ALA A 80 -7.86 1.67 13.05
N LYS A 81 -7.53 0.98 11.94
CA LYS A 81 -8.43 0.69 10.82
C LYS A 81 -8.99 1.95 10.15
N GLU A 82 -8.23 3.02 10.19
CA GLU A 82 -8.50 4.23 9.43
C GLU A 82 -8.10 4.06 7.97
N ASN A 83 -8.63 4.90 7.10
CA ASN A 83 -8.24 4.99 5.70
C ASN A 83 -7.18 6.07 5.49
N LEU A 84 -6.40 5.96 4.42
CA LEU A 84 -5.51 7.00 3.94
C LEU A 84 -5.96 7.43 2.54
N LEU A 85 -6.34 8.69 2.39
CA LEU A 85 -6.78 9.26 1.12
C LEU A 85 -5.77 10.31 0.65
N LEU A 86 -5.08 10.02 -0.44
CA LEU A 86 -4.10 10.88 -1.08
C LEU A 86 -4.72 11.48 -2.33
N ILE A 87 -5.04 12.77 -2.29
CA ILE A 87 -5.79 13.47 -3.34
C ILE A 87 -4.91 14.55 -3.96
N GLY A 88 -5.01 14.75 -5.28
CA GLY A 88 -4.35 15.87 -5.96
C GLY A 88 -3.68 15.53 -7.29
N PRO A 89 -3.01 16.49 -7.94
CA PRO A 89 -2.48 16.36 -9.30
C PRO A 89 -1.48 15.22 -9.48
N ALA A 90 -1.28 14.84 -10.74
CA ALA A 90 -0.28 13.82 -11.08
C ALA A 90 1.15 14.27 -10.74
N GLY A 91 1.98 13.35 -10.26
CA GLY A 91 3.40 13.62 -9.99
C GLY A 91 3.70 14.28 -8.63
N THR A 92 2.72 14.48 -7.76
CA THR A 92 2.87 15.08 -6.41
C THR A 92 3.29 14.10 -5.32
N GLY A 93 3.60 12.84 -5.67
CA GLY A 93 4.13 11.86 -4.72
C GLY A 93 3.10 10.88 -4.14
N LYS A 94 1.81 10.95 -4.51
CA LYS A 94 0.75 10.07 -4.00
C LYS A 94 1.10 8.58 -4.09
N SER A 95 1.37 8.08 -5.29
CA SER A 95 1.73 6.66 -5.52
C SER A 95 3.02 6.28 -4.79
N HIS A 96 4.00 7.20 -4.66
CA HIS A 96 5.22 6.95 -3.89
C HIS A 96 4.88 6.72 -2.41
N THR A 97 4.12 7.63 -1.82
CA THR A 97 3.67 7.54 -0.42
C THR A 97 2.85 6.27 -0.20
N LEU A 98 1.93 5.96 -1.12
CA LEU A 98 1.08 4.76 -1.04
C LEU A 98 1.91 3.47 -1.04
N VAL A 99 2.81 3.32 -2.02
CA VAL A 99 3.72 2.16 -2.11
C VAL A 99 4.65 2.10 -0.91
N GLY A 100 5.22 3.25 -0.48
CA GLY A 100 6.09 3.32 0.68
C GLY A 100 5.42 2.87 1.98
N CYS A 101 4.15 3.24 2.19
CA CYS A 101 3.34 2.73 3.31
C CYS A 101 3.17 1.20 3.22
N GLY A 102 2.87 0.69 2.02
CA GLY A 102 2.72 -0.74 1.81
C GLY A 102 4.00 -1.53 2.08
N VAL A 103 5.13 -1.05 1.58
CA VAL A 103 6.45 -1.68 1.83
C VAL A 103 6.76 -1.69 3.32
N ARG A 104 6.60 -0.55 4.01
CA ARG A 104 6.79 -0.45 5.46
C ARG A 104 5.84 -1.34 6.25
N ALA A 105 4.58 -1.47 5.83
CA ALA A 105 3.62 -2.37 6.46
C ALA A 105 4.06 -3.85 6.33
N VAL A 106 4.58 -4.24 5.16
CA VAL A 106 5.16 -5.58 4.97
C VAL A 106 6.37 -5.80 5.87
N GLU A 107 7.25 -4.81 6.02
CA GLU A 107 8.40 -4.87 6.93
C GLU A 107 8.00 -5.05 8.40
N ARG A 108 6.83 -4.51 8.78
CA ARG A 108 6.21 -4.73 10.09
C ARG A 108 5.39 -6.02 10.19
N GLY A 109 5.48 -6.90 9.20
CA GLY A 109 4.84 -8.21 9.19
C GLY A 109 3.38 -8.22 8.75
N MET A 110 2.82 -7.11 8.29
CA MET A 110 1.44 -7.01 7.82
C MET A 110 1.26 -7.65 6.43
N LYS A 111 0.06 -8.13 6.15
CA LYS A 111 -0.35 -8.55 4.81
C LYS A 111 -0.88 -7.34 4.06
N VAL A 112 -0.31 -7.06 2.92
CA VAL A 112 -0.66 -5.91 2.08
C VAL A 112 -1.03 -6.36 0.68
N ARG A 113 -2.00 -5.69 0.07
CA ARG A 113 -2.31 -5.83 -1.35
C ARG A 113 -2.34 -4.45 -2.01
N TYR A 114 -1.53 -4.27 -3.04
CA TYR A 114 -1.56 -3.11 -3.93
C TYR A 114 -2.29 -3.49 -5.22
N LEU A 115 -3.15 -2.59 -5.70
CA LEU A 115 -3.90 -2.71 -6.94
C LEU A 115 -4.02 -1.34 -7.59
N VAL A 116 -3.98 -1.28 -8.89
CA VAL A 116 -4.51 -0.13 -9.64
C VAL A 116 -6.04 -0.25 -9.63
N ALA A 117 -6.75 0.87 -9.57
CA ALA A 117 -8.21 0.85 -9.51
C ALA A 117 -8.85 0.07 -10.67
N ALA A 118 -8.29 0.19 -11.87
CA ALA A 118 -8.75 -0.56 -13.04
C ALA A 118 -8.69 -2.08 -12.81
N ASP A 119 -7.57 -2.60 -12.27
CA ASP A 119 -7.39 -4.03 -11.99
C ASP A 119 -8.34 -4.52 -10.89
N LEU A 120 -8.58 -3.68 -9.87
CA LEU A 120 -9.55 -3.97 -8.83
C LEU A 120 -10.95 -4.14 -9.43
N ILE A 121 -11.39 -3.18 -10.23
CA ILE A 121 -12.71 -3.18 -10.85
C ILE A 121 -12.85 -4.37 -11.81
N GLU A 122 -11.85 -4.64 -12.65
CA GLU A 122 -11.85 -5.82 -13.54
C GLU A 122 -11.96 -7.14 -12.74
N THR A 123 -11.23 -7.23 -11.62
CA THR A 123 -11.30 -8.42 -10.75
C THR A 123 -12.70 -8.60 -10.15
N LEU A 124 -13.36 -7.51 -9.76
CA LEU A 124 -14.73 -7.55 -9.24
C LEU A 124 -15.74 -7.92 -10.33
N TYR A 125 -15.56 -7.41 -11.56
CA TYR A 125 -16.42 -7.77 -12.70
C TYR A 125 -16.29 -9.25 -13.06
N ARG A 126 -15.08 -9.80 -13.09
CA ARG A 126 -14.88 -11.25 -13.29
C ARG A 126 -15.61 -12.05 -12.20
N GLY A 127 -15.49 -11.61 -10.94
CA GLY A 127 -16.22 -12.21 -9.84
C GLY A 127 -17.75 -12.11 -9.98
N LEU A 128 -18.26 -11.04 -10.61
CA LEU A 128 -19.69 -10.91 -10.92
C LEU A 128 -20.12 -11.91 -11.98
N ALA A 129 -19.37 -12.03 -13.07
CA ALA A 129 -19.66 -13.00 -14.14
C ALA A 129 -19.67 -14.44 -13.63
N ASP A 130 -18.76 -14.76 -12.69
CA ASP A 130 -18.65 -16.11 -12.10
C ASP A 130 -19.52 -16.31 -10.85
N ASN A 131 -20.35 -15.31 -10.48
CA ASN A 131 -21.13 -15.29 -9.22
C ASN A 131 -20.26 -15.51 -7.95
N THR A 132 -19.04 -14.98 -7.95
CA THR A 132 -18.04 -15.13 -6.86
C THR A 132 -17.58 -13.82 -6.24
N VAL A 133 -18.26 -12.68 -6.47
CA VAL A 133 -17.90 -11.35 -5.95
C VAL A 133 -17.63 -11.38 -4.44
N GLY A 134 -18.50 -12.03 -3.66
CA GLY A 134 -18.32 -12.14 -2.22
C GLY A 134 -17.04 -12.88 -1.82
N LYS A 135 -16.66 -13.91 -2.58
CA LYS A 135 -15.40 -14.66 -2.37
C LYS A 135 -14.19 -13.80 -2.73
N VAL A 136 -14.25 -13.07 -3.84
CA VAL A 136 -13.19 -12.13 -4.27
C VAL A 136 -12.96 -11.05 -3.22
N ILE A 137 -14.03 -10.38 -2.76
CA ILE A 137 -13.94 -9.38 -1.70
C ILE A 137 -13.36 -9.99 -0.42
N SER A 138 -13.85 -11.16 0.00
CA SER A 138 -13.33 -11.84 1.19
C SER A 138 -11.85 -12.20 1.08
N GLN A 139 -11.35 -12.53 -0.10
CA GLN A 139 -9.92 -12.76 -0.35
C GLN A 139 -9.09 -11.48 -0.24
N LEU A 140 -9.57 -10.37 -0.80
CA LEU A 140 -8.92 -9.07 -0.66
C LEU A 140 -8.84 -8.65 0.82
N LEU A 141 -9.91 -8.86 1.58
CA LEU A 141 -10.01 -8.52 3.00
C LEU A 141 -9.19 -9.44 3.93
N ARG A 142 -8.48 -10.46 3.41
CA ARG A 142 -7.44 -11.19 4.16
C ARG A 142 -6.18 -10.34 4.39
N ASN A 143 -6.01 -9.28 3.61
CA ASN A 143 -4.95 -8.30 3.82
C ASN A 143 -5.37 -7.30 4.89
N GLU A 144 -4.41 -6.83 5.70
CA GLU A 144 -4.63 -5.83 6.73
C GLU A 144 -4.69 -4.42 6.13
N LEU A 145 -3.95 -4.21 5.04
CA LEU A 145 -3.90 -2.98 4.28
C LEU A 145 -4.11 -3.27 2.79
N ILE A 146 -5.07 -2.57 2.18
CA ILE A 146 -5.33 -2.65 0.75
C ILE A 146 -5.10 -1.28 0.16
N LEU A 147 -4.22 -1.21 -0.84
CA LEU A 147 -3.82 0.02 -1.51
C LEU A 147 -4.42 0.05 -2.91
N VAL A 148 -5.17 1.10 -3.20
CA VAL A 148 -5.84 1.31 -4.49
C VAL A 148 -5.29 2.61 -5.08
N ASP A 149 -4.49 2.49 -6.12
CA ASP A 149 -3.91 3.63 -6.82
C ASP A 149 -4.72 3.99 -8.06
N GLU A 150 -4.59 5.23 -8.52
CA GLU A 150 -5.22 5.75 -9.74
C GLU A 150 -6.77 5.69 -9.74
N LEU A 151 -7.40 5.81 -8.56
CA LEU A 151 -8.85 5.85 -8.49
C LEU A 151 -9.40 7.08 -9.22
N GLY A 152 -10.36 6.85 -10.13
CA GLY A 152 -10.97 7.88 -10.96
C GLY A 152 -10.23 8.19 -12.28
N PHE A 153 -9.17 7.42 -12.62
CA PHE A 153 -8.49 7.59 -13.91
C PHE A 153 -9.42 7.27 -15.11
N ALA A 154 -10.30 6.30 -14.95
CA ALA A 154 -11.34 5.97 -15.92
C ALA A 154 -12.72 6.06 -15.26
N PRO A 155 -13.76 6.53 -15.98
CA PRO A 155 -15.12 6.52 -15.48
C PRO A 155 -15.62 5.08 -15.29
N LEU A 156 -16.43 4.88 -14.25
CA LEU A 156 -17.11 3.62 -14.00
C LEU A 156 -18.53 3.67 -14.57
N ASP A 157 -19.06 2.53 -14.97
CA ASP A 157 -20.50 2.40 -15.19
C ASP A 157 -21.24 2.12 -13.87
N ASP A 158 -22.53 2.02 -13.90
CA ASP A 158 -23.38 1.82 -12.73
C ASP A 158 -23.01 0.52 -11.97
N THR A 159 -22.68 -0.54 -12.71
CA THR A 159 -22.27 -1.82 -12.13
C THR A 159 -20.92 -1.71 -11.43
N GLY A 160 -19.94 -1.05 -12.07
CA GLY A 160 -18.63 -0.78 -11.48
C GLY A 160 -18.72 0.07 -10.20
N CYS A 161 -19.61 1.08 -10.18
CA CYS A 161 -19.90 1.86 -8.97
C CYS A 161 -20.43 0.99 -7.84
N GLN A 162 -21.41 0.13 -8.13
CA GLN A 162 -22.00 -0.79 -7.14
C GLN A 162 -20.97 -1.80 -6.62
N LEU A 163 -20.11 -2.34 -7.49
CA LEU A 163 -19.04 -3.27 -7.11
C LEU A 163 -18.00 -2.62 -6.21
N LEU A 164 -17.57 -1.40 -6.57
CA LEU A 164 -16.64 -0.61 -5.75
C LEU A 164 -17.27 -0.30 -4.38
N PHE A 165 -18.53 0.12 -4.37
CA PHE A 165 -19.25 0.35 -3.12
C PHE A 165 -19.33 -0.91 -2.25
N ARG A 166 -19.67 -2.08 -2.82
CA ARG A 166 -19.69 -3.35 -2.08
C ARG A 166 -18.33 -3.69 -1.48
N PHE A 167 -17.24 -3.44 -2.21
CA PHE A 167 -15.89 -3.65 -1.71
C PHE A 167 -15.58 -2.70 -0.54
N VAL A 168 -15.81 -1.38 -0.69
CA VAL A 168 -15.55 -0.39 0.36
C VAL A 168 -16.44 -0.66 1.60
N ALA A 169 -17.71 -0.96 1.41
CA ALA A 169 -18.61 -1.30 2.51
C ALA A 169 -18.17 -2.56 3.27
N ALA A 170 -17.63 -3.56 2.58
CA ALA A 170 -17.11 -4.76 3.23
C ALA A 170 -15.78 -4.52 3.96
N ALA A 171 -14.97 -3.54 3.52
CA ALA A 171 -13.72 -3.14 4.17
C ALA A 171 -13.95 -2.22 5.39
N TYR A 172 -15.04 -1.45 5.40
CA TYR A 172 -15.36 -0.43 6.40
C TYR A 172 -15.20 -0.98 7.82
N GLU A 173 -14.46 -0.27 8.68
CA GLU A 173 -14.11 -0.60 10.07
C GLU A 173 -13.41 -1.97 10.27
N ARG A 174 -13.14 -2.68 9.21
CA ARG A 174 -12.51 -4.02 9.25
C ARG A 174 -11.08 -4.01 8.75
N ARG A 175 -10.80 -3.22 7.74
CA ARG A 175 -9.51 -3.12 7.08
C ARG A 175 -9.24 -1.67 6.69
N SER A 176 -7.95 -1.31 6.65
CA SER A 176 -7.55 0.00 6.17
C SER A 176 -7.41 0.00 4.65
N LEU A 177 -7.96 1.03 4.03
CA LEU A 177 -7.80 1.31 2.62
C LEU A 177 -6.86 2.51 2.46
N GLY A 178 -5.80 2.37 1.66
CA GLY A 178 -5.01 3.48 1.16
C GLY A 178 -5.43 3.77 -0.26
N ILE A 179 -5.92 4.97 -0.55
CA ILE A 179 -6.44 5.33 -1.88
C ILE A 179 -5.72 6.55 -2.40
N ALA A 180 -5.28 6.51 -3.65
CA ALA A 180 -4.78 7.68 -4.36
C ALA A 180 -5.70 8.02 -5.53
N SER A 181 -6.11 9.30 -5.61
CA SER A 181 -6.92 9.85 -6.69
C SER A 181 -6.36 11.19 -7.14
N HIS A 182 -6.56 11.52 -8.41
CA HIS A 182 -6.22 12.85 -8.93
C HIS A 182 -7.40 13.83 -8.82
N TRP A 183 -8.61 13.33 -8.62
CA TRP A 183 -9.81 14.12 -8.47
C TRP A 183 -10.01 14.58 -7.02
N PRO A 184 -10.31 15.86 -6.76
CA PRO A 184 -10.85 16.30 -5.49
C PRO A 184 -12.20 15.64 -5.24
N PHE A 185 -12.62 15.52 -3.97
CA PHE A 185 -13.83 14.75 -3.62
C PHE A 185 -15.10 15.30 -4.27
N GLU A 186 -15.17 16.60 -4.44
CA GLU A 186 -16.28 17.32 -5.06
C GLU A 186 -16.47 16.92 -6.53
N GLU A 187 -15.41 16.45 -7.16
CA GLU A 187 -15.38 16.05 -8.56
C GLU A 187 -15.50 14.53 -8.77
N TRP A 188 -15.68 13.74 -7.73
CA TRP A 188 -15.81 12.29 -7.85
C TRP A 188 -17.03 11.86 -8.67
N GLY A 189 -18.03 12.74 -8.82
CA GLY A 189 -19.13 12.54 -9.75
C GLY A 189 -18.73 12.39 -11.23
N HIS A 190 -17.52 12.82 -11.62
CA HIS A 190 -17.02 12.62 -12.98
C HIS A 190 -16.75 11.17 -13.33
N PHE A 191 -16.39 10.33 -12.33
CA PHE A 191 -16.12 8.92 -12.56
C PHE A 191 -17.08 7.98 -11.83
N LEU A 192 -17.94 8.50 -10.96
CA LEU A 192 -19.01 7.79 -10.25
C LEU A 192 -20.36 8.33 -10.68
N PRO A 193 -20.97 7.81 -11.74
CA PRO A 193 -22.20 8.38 -12.30
C PRO A 193 -23.42 8.26 -11.39
N VAL A 194 -23.45 7.27 -10.47
CA VAL A 194 -24.55 7.07 -9.52
C VAL A 194 -24.32 7.92 -8.28
N GLN A 195 -24.91 9.11 -8.25
CA GLN A 195 -24.71 10.12 -7.19
C GLN A 195 -24.97 9.56 -5.77
N THR A 196 -26.02 8.81 -5.56
CA THR A 196 -26.34 8.21 -4.25
C THR A 196 -25.29 7.22 -3.78
N THR A 197 -24.75 6.44 -4.72
CA THR A 197 -23.66 5.50 -4.45
C THR A 197 -22.37 6.24 -4.17
N ALA A 198 -22.06 7.32 -4.93
CA ALA A 198 -20.89 8.16 -4.70
C ALA A 198 -20.87 8.79 -3.32
N VAL A 199 -21.99 9.39 -2.89
CA VAL A 199 -22.15 9.97 -1.55
C VAL A 199 -21.95 8.90 -0.46
N SER A 200 -22.60 7.75 -0.60
CA SER A 200 -22.51 6.66 0.39
C SER A 200 -21.12 6.01 0.43
N LEU A 201 -20.39 6.03 -0.67
CA LEU A 201 -19.00 5.55 -0.75
C LEU A 201 -18.06 6.53 -0.07
N LEU A 202 -18.19 7.83 -0.36
CA LEU A 202 -17.40 8.90 0.26
C LEU A 202 -17.62 8.95 1.78
N ASP A 203 -18.87 8.85 2.24
CA ASP A 203 -19.21 8.81 3.65
C ASP A 203 -18.40 7.73 4.38
N ARG A 204 -18.36 6.50 3.85
CA ARG A 204 -17.58 5.39 4.46
C ARG A 204 -16.07 5.57 4.37
N LEU A 205 -15.58 6.12 3.28
CA LEU A 205 -14.15 6.34 3.11
C LEU A 205 -13.63 7.45 4.03
N LEU A 206 -14.42 8.51 4.23
CA LEU A 206 -14.03 9.70 4.97
C LEU A 206 -14.28 9.58 6.49
N HIS A 207 -15.21 8.74 6.91
CA HIS A 207 -15.63 8.65 8.32
C HIS A 207 -14.45 8.45 9.29
N HIS A 208 -13.51 7.58 8.92
CA HIS A 208 -12.26 7.38 9.65
C HIS A 208 -11.10 7.45 8.67
N ALA A 209 -10.67 8.68 8.33
CA ALA A 209 -9.65 8.83 7.31
C ALA A 209 -8.61 9.91 7.63
N VAL A 210 -7.37 9.60 7.29
CA VAL A 210 -6.30 10.57 7.11
C VAL A 210 -6.39 11.08 5.68
N VAL A 211 -6.83 12.31 5.51
CA VAL A 211 -6.93 12.95 4.19
C VAL A 211 -5.72 13.83 3.95
N VAL A 212 -5.06 13.62 2.83
CA VAL A 212 -3.90 14.41 2.40
C VAL A 212 -4.17 14.96 1.01
N VAL A 213 -4.33 16.26 0.95
CA VAL A 213 -4.43 16.96 -0.34
C VAL A 213 -3.02 17.38 -0.76
N THR A 214 -2.57 16.82 -1.88
CA THR A 214 -1.27 17.15 -2.45
C THR A 214 -1.41 18.22 -3.53
N SER A 215 -0.43 19.10 -3.63
CA SER A 215 -0.39 20.20 -4.61
C SER A 215 1.02 20.40 -5.16
N GLY A 216 1.15 21.28 -6.14
CA GLY A 216 2.43 21.67 -6.73
C GLY A 216 2.75 20.94 -8.04
N ASP A 217 3.95 21.22 -8.56
CA ASP A 217 4.41 20.72 -9.85
C ASP A 217 4.74 19.22 -9.80
N SER A 218 4.56 18.57 -10.93
CA SER A 218 4.94 17.17 -11.10
C SER A 218 6.45 16.97 -10.91
N TRP A 219 6.83 16.19 -9.91
CA TRP A 219 8.20 15.77 -9.67
C TRP A 219 8.81 15.09 -10.91
N ARG A 220 8.04 14.24 -11.59
CA ARG A 220 8.48 13.57 -12.83
C ARG A 220 8.84 14.58 -13.91
N MET A 221 8.09 15.67 -14.04
CA MET A 221 8.39 16.72 -15.00
C MET A 221 9.61 17.56 -14.58
N LYS A 222 9.77 17.85 -13.29
CA LYS A 222 10.97 18.53 -12.76
C LYS A 222 12.23 17.70 -13.04
N GLU A 223 12.18 16.42 -12.78
CA GLU A 223 13.28 15.49 -13.01
C GLU A 223 13.60 15.33 -14.50
N ALA A 224 12.58 15.25 -15.37
CA ALA A 224 12.77 15.19 -16.80
C ALA A 224 13.43 16.47 -17.36
N ARG A 225 13.01 17.65 -16.89
CA ARG A 225 13.63 18.94 -17.25
C ARG A 225 15.07 19.04 -16.78
N ALA A 226 15.37 18.54 -15.58
CA ALA A 226 16.73 18.56 -15.02
C ALA A 226 17.72 17.63 -15.77
N ARG A 227 17.21 16.56 -16.40
CA ARG A 227 18.05 15.65 -17.21
C ARG A 227 18.45 16.23 -18.57
N GLY A 228 17.80 17.30 -19.06
CA GLY A 228 18.03 17.88 -20.37
C GLY A 228 17.66 16.95 -21.54
N PRO A 229 17.74 17.43 -22.79
CA PRO A 229 17.55 16.59 -23.96
C PRO A 229 18.62 15.49 -24.00
N ARG A 230 18.21 14.21 -24.20
CA ARG A 230 19.15 13.16 -24.53
C ARG A 230 19.93 13.59 -25.78
N ARG A 231 21.23 13.78 -25.66
CA ARG A 231 22.10 13.84 -26.82
C ARG A 231 22.11 12.43 -27.42
N ASP A 232 21.43 12.26 -28.54
CA ASP A 232 21.57 11.06 -29.35
C ASP A 232 23.04 10.94 -29.75
N VAL A 233 23.69 9.86 -29.33
CA VAL A 233 25.01 9.43 -29.77
C VAL A 233 24.80 8.32 -30.79
#